data_f2722c78fea0d6e16e4ea81fc82df65a
#
_entry.id   f2722c78fea0d6e16e4ea81fc82df65a
#
_cell.length_a   1.000
_cell.length_b   1.000
_cell.length_c   1.000
_cell.angle_alpha   90.00
_cell.angle_beta   90.00
_cell.angle_gamma   90.00
#
_symmetry.space_group_name_H-M   'P 1'
#
loop_
_entity.id
_entity.type
_entity.pdbx_description
1 polymer ?
#
loop_
_entity_poly.entity_id
_entity_poly.type
_entity_poly.pdbx_seq_one_letter_code
_entity_poly.pdbx_strand_id
1 'polypeptide(L)' 'MILMVKLLLSTEIYSENNIKETCDVYKDFAKIKMKKKDIYIELIFNSCKYDQNVTVKEFENYLINTENMKK' A
#
# COMPACT_ATOMS: atom_id res chain seq x y z
N MET A 1 -1.94 0.45 -22.45
CA MET A 1 -1.82 -0.77 -21.63
C MET A 1 -1.99 -0.41 -20.16
N ILE A 2 -2.94 -1.04 -19.49
CA ILE A 2 -3.15 -0.80 -18.06
C ILE A 2 -2.27 -1.77 -17.29
N LEU A 3 -1.35 -1.21 -16.52
CA LEU A 3 -0.48 -2.01 -15.66
C LEU A 3 -1.04 -1.99 -14.25
N MET A 4 -1.18 -3.18 -13.68
CA MET A 4 -1.59 -3.33 -12.29
C MET A 4 -0.41 -3.88 -11.51
N VAL A 5 -0.12 -3.25 -10.38
CA VAL A 5 0.93 -3.73 -9.49
C VAL A 5 0.28 -4.23 -8.22
N LYS A 6 0.66 -5.43 -7.79
CA LYS A 6 0.15 -6.02 -6.56
C LYS A 6 1.23 -5.98 -5.50
N LEU A 7 0.84 -5.62 -4.30
CA LEU A 7 1.72 -5.60 -3.14
C LEU A 7 1.08 -6.45 -2.04
N LEU A 8 1.83 -7.42 -1.55
CA LEU A 8 1.35 -8.32 -0.50
C LEU A 8 2.02 -7.97 0.81
N LEU A 9 1.22 -7.62 1.81
CA LEU A 9 1.70 -7.17 3.11
C LEU A 9 1.26 -8.12 4.20
N SER A 10 2.18 -8.50 5.08
CA SER A 10 1.86 -9.35 6.23
C SER A 10 1.30 -8.51 7.38
N THR A 11 0.15 -8.93 7.92
CA THR A 11 -0.43 -8.24 9.07
C THR A 11 0.35 -8.51 10.36
N GLU A 12 1.29 -9.44 10.32
CA GLU A 12 2.20 -9.68 11.44
C GLU A 12 3.29 -8.61 11.51
N ILE A 13 3.60 -7.98 10.37
CA ILE A 13 4.64 -6.96 10.27
C ILE A 13 4.02 -5.56 10.30
N TYR A 14 2.91 -5.38 9.58
CA TYR A 14 2.25 -4.07 9.46
C TYR A 14 0.85 -4.14 10.04
N SER A 15 0.46 -3.13 10.81
CA SER A 15 -0.90 -3.08 11.33
C SER A 15 -1.87 -2.76 10.20
N GLU A 16 -3.05 -3.38 10.26
CA GLU A 16 -4.10 -3.14 9.27
C GLU A 16 -4.51 -1.68 9.23
N ASN A 17 -4.62 -1.04 10.41
CA ASN A 17 -4.98 0.37 10.48
C ASN A 17 -3.95 1.25 9.78
N ASN A 18 -2.67 0.95 9.95
CA ASN A 18 -1.62 1.73 9.30
C ASN A 18 -1.66 1.55 7.78
N ILE A 19 -1.95 0.33 7.32
CA ILE A 19 -2.11 0.08 5.88
C ILE A 19 -3.27 0.91 5.33
N LYS A 20 -4.40 0.94 6.03
CA LYS A 20 -5.57 1.72 5.62
C LYS A 20 -5.27 3.21 5.59
N GLU A 21 -4.59 3.72 6.61
CA GLU A 21 -4.21 5.13 6.65
C GLU A 21 -3.28 5.50 5.50
N THR A 22 -2.33 4.62 5.19
CA THR A 22 -1.40 4.86 4.10
C THR A 22 -2.12 4.85 2.75
N CYS A 23 -3.07 3.93 2.58
CA CYS A 23 -3.90 3.92 1.37
C CYS A 23 -4.66 5.24 1.22
N ASP A 24 -5.16 5.78 2.31
CA ASP A 24 -5.89 7.04 2.29
C ASP A 24 -4.98 8.21 1.90
N VAL A 25 -3.75 8.20 2.39
CA VAL A 25 -2.78 9.23 2.04
C VAL A 25 -2.49 9.24 0.54
N TYR A 26 -2.46 8.06 -0.07
CA TYR A 26 -2.10 7.91 -1.48
C TYR A 26 -3.28 7.85 -2.43
N LYS A 27 -4.50 8.02 -1.93
CA LYS A 27 -5.71 7.87 -2.77
C LYS A 27 -5.77 8.84 -3.94
N ASP A 28 -5.13 10.00 -3.83
CA ASP A 28 -5.11 10.99 -4.90
C ASP A 28 -4.05 10.68 -5.95
N PHE A 29 -3.14 9.76 -5.66
CA PHE A 29 -2.05 9.39 -6.57
C PHE A 29 -2.28 8.06 -7.27
N ALA A 30 -3.11 7.21 -6.71
CA ALA A 30 -3.39 5.91 -7.29
C ALA A 30 -4.70 5.36 -6.74
N LYS A 31 -5.36 4.54 -7.55
CA LYS A 31 -6.52 3.79 -7.08
C LYS A 31 -5.99 2.50 -6.48
N ILE A 32 -6.21 2.32 -5.19
CA ILE A 32 -5.70 1.17 -4.45
C ILE A 32 -6.87 0.35 -3.96
N LYS A 33 -6.91 -0.92 -4.35
CA LYS A 33 -7.88 -1.88 -3.83
C LYS A 33 -7.20 -2.73 -2.78
N MET A 34 -7.90 -2.94 -1.67
CA MET A 34 -7.37 -3.73 -0.56
C MET A 34 -8.22 -4.98 -0.39
N LYS A 35 -7.55 -6.14 -0.36
CA LYS A 35 -8.20 -7.43 -0.09
C LYS A 35 -7.49 -8.09 1.07
N LYS A 36 -8.26 -8.46 2.08
CA LYS A 36 -7.70 -9.16 3.23
C LYS A 36 -7.76 -10.66 2.98
N LYS A 37 -6.64 -11.35 3.17
CA LYS A 37 -6.53 -12.80 3.02
C LYS A 37 -5.74 -13.36 4.19
N ASP A 38 -6.40 -13.97 5.16
CA ASP A 38 -5.76 -14.51 6.36
C ASP A 38 -4.84 -13.49 7.02
N ILE A 39 -3.54 -13.78 7.04
CA ILE A 39 -2.54 -12.90 7.65
C ILE A 39 -1.94 -11.91 6.65
N TYR A 40 -2.45 -11.90 5.40
CA TYR A 40 -1.94 -11.00 4.38
C TYR A 40 -3.01 -10.03 3.92
N ILE A 41 -2.57 -8.86 3.52
CA ILE A 41 -3.41 -7.88 2.86
C ILE A 41 -2.82 -7.65 1.48
N GLU A 42 -3.61 -7.89 0.45
CA GLU A 42 -3.21 -7.67 -0.92
C GLU A 42 -3.68 -6.28 -1.36
N LEU A 43 -2.74 -5.47 -1.82
CA LEU A 43 -3.03 -4.16 -2.37
C LEU A 43 -2.83 -4.20 -3.88
N ILE A 44 -3.82 -3.72 -4.61
CA ILE A 44 -3.77 -3.65 -6.07
C ILE A 44 -3.77 -2.18 -6.45
N PHE A 45 -2.67 -1.75 -7.06
CA PHE A 45 -2.50 -0.37 -7.50
C PHE A 45 -2.93 -0.24 -8.96
N ASN A 46 -3.97 0.55 -9.19
CA ASN A 46 -4.49 0.84 -10.53
C ASN A 46 -4.37 2.33 -10.81
N SER A 47 -4.17 2.66 -12.08
CA SER A 47 -4.26 4.05 -12.53
C SER A 47 -3.42 5.01 -11.71
N CYS A 48 -2.15 4.68 -11.52
CA CYS A 48 -1.23 5.55 -10.81
C CYS A 48 -1.00 6.84 -11.59
N LYS A 49 -1.04 7.97 -10.88
CA LYS A 49 -0.83 9.29 -11.47
C LYS A 49 0.59 9.46 -11.99
N TYR A 50 1.53 8.83 -11.30
CA TYR A 50 2.95 8.85 -11.63
C TYR A 50 3.40 7.43 -11.94
N ASP A 51 4.71 7.24 -12.12
CA ASP A 51 5.26 5.92 -12.37
C ASP A 51 4.81 4.93 -11.29
N GLN A 52 4.27 3.78 -11.70
CA GLN A 52 3.73 2.80 -10.77
C GLN A 52 4.79 2.25 -9.83
N ASN A 53 5.96 1.94 -10.36
CA ASN A 53 7.03 1.36 -9.53
C ASN A 53 7.50 2.35 -8.47
N VAL A 54 7.63 3.62 -8.84
CA VAL A 54 8.00 4.67 -7.90
C VAL A 54 6.92 4.86 -6.85
N THR A 55 5.66 4.88 -7.27
CA THR A 55 4.53 5.07 -6.36
C THR A 55 4.46 3.94 -5.34
N VAL A 56 4.62 2.69 -5.79
CA VAL A 56 4.60 1.54 -4.88
C VAL A 56 5.77 1.59 -3.91
N LYS A 57 6.95 1.94 -4.38
CA LYS A 57 8.13 2.08 -3.51
C LYS A 57 7.93 3.15 -2.45
N GLU A 58 7.40 4.29 -2.83
CA GLU A 58 7.13 5.36 -1.89
C GLU A 58 6.07 4.95 -0.88
N PHE A 59 5.06 4.24 -1.33
CA PHE A 59 4.03 3.70 -0.44
C PHE A 59 4.66 2.79 0.61
N GLU A 60 5.50 1.85 0.18
CA GLU A 60 6.17 0.94 1.10
C GLU A 60 7.05 1.69 2.09
N ASN A 61 7.81 2.66 1.62
CA ASN A 61 8.69 3.44 2.49
C ASN A 61 7.89 4.22 3.53
N TYR A 62 6.80 4.82 3.12
CA TYR A 62 5.91 5.53 4.03
C TYR A 62 5.36 4.58 5.08
N LEU A 63 4.91 3.41 4.65
CA LEU A 63 4.35 2.40 5.54
C LEU A 63 5.38 1.92 6.57
N ILE A 64 6.60 1.63 6.12
CA ILE A 64 7.68 1.19 7.00
C ILE A 64 8.00 2.28 8.03
N ASN A 65 8.10 3.52 7.58
CA ASN A 65 8.43 4.63 8.47
C ASN A 65 7.35 4.84 9.52
N THR A 66 6.08 4.79 9.14
CA THR A 66 4.99 4.98 10.09
C THR A 66 4.87 3.82 11.07
N GLU A 67 5.15 2.59 10.63
CA GLU A 67 5.19 1.44 11.54
C GLU A 67 6.28 1.62 12.58
N ASN A 68 7.46 2.07 12.16
CA ASN A 68 8.57 2.30 13.10
C ASN A 68 8.24 3.40 14.10
N MET A 69 7.51 4.41 13.69
CA MET A 69 7.13 5.51 14.57
C MET A 69 6.10 5.10 15.62
N LYS A 70 5.33 4.04 15.35
CA LYS A 70 4.28 3.56 16.25
C LYS A 70 4.76 2.60 17.31
N LYS A 71 6.01 2.21 17.27
CA LYS A 71 6.60 1.29 18.27
C LYS A 71 7.05 2.01 19.51
#